data_07230732157bfdc609c133d7b46b42a6
#
_entry.id   07230732157bfdc609c133d7b46b42a6
#
_cell.length_a   1.000
_cell.length_b   1.000
_cell.length_c   1.000
_cell.angle_alpha   90.00
_cell.angle_beta   90.00
_cell.angle_gamma   90.00
#
_symmetry.space_group_name_H-M   'P 1'
#
loop_
_entity.id
_entity.type
_entity.pdbx_description
1 polymer ?
#
loop_
_entity_poly.entity_id
_entity_poly.type
_entity_poly.pdbx_seq_one_letter_code
_entity_poly.pdbx_strand_id
1 'polypeptide(L)'
;MRLILTIMGMFLSLAAHSASAHFRLWSPDADSVRVNIYKVAEGGRPIKRVMLNKQTDGWWQAADEDYAVKGMFFAYQIHYKGAWLRETTSPEALAVGVNGKREAILNMAETNPEDWTTDHSPAFHGAQNAVIYEMHHRDFSIDEQSGITHKGKFLALTETGTHNEAGLSTGLDHLKELGITHVHLLPSFDYGSIDETGKSSKKYNWGYDPVNYNVPEGSYSTNPYDPAVRIREFKQMVMALHKAGIRVVMDVVYNHVFSHDDSPFQLTAPGRFFRYNADGTPANGSGCGNETASEREWMRNYIINSVKYWMTEYHIDGFRFDLMGLHDIETMNLVRTAAQQIDPDVLLYGEGWAASSPTLPEETLAMKANTAQLNGIAAFGDEFRDGLRGTWSSDDEGAFAVGVAGNEESVKFGIVGAISHPQVDISKVNYSKKAWAAEPMQMIAYVSCHDDLCITDRLLRTKGPNDDAKRILLLCETALFTSQGVPFLWCGDEVMRDRKGVHNCYESPDSVNAIPWINKTKHKDVFDYVKGLIALRKAHPAFRMGKAELVRANLDFLPTGKRQHNVVAFHINGKAVGDSWEDIIVILNANRKAIRQLLPSSGYTAAVYDGMINVSKPMKGKRISVPAQSALILYK
;
A
#
# COMPACT_ATOMS: atom_id res chain seq x y z
N MET A 1 4.24 33.74 8.11
CA MET A 1 3.90 33.52 9.54
C MET A 1 2.46 33.90 9.92
N ARG A 2 1.60 34.39 9.02
CA ARG A 2 0.15 34.63 9.28
C ARG A 2 -0.81 33.60 8.68
N LEU A 3 -0.34 32.73 7.79
CA LEU A 3 -1.16 31.69 7.12
C LEU A 3 -1.33 30.40 7.94
N ILE A 4 -0.44 30.16 8.92
CA ILE A 4 -0.45 28.91 9.73
C ILE A 4 -1.49 28.96 10.87
N LEU A 5 -1.93 30.13 11.29
CA LEU A 5 -2.88 30.29 12.39
C LEU A 5 -4.36 30.07 12.00
N THR A 6 -4.70 30.16 10.73
CA THR A 6 -6.09 29.94 10.26
C THR A 6 -6.44 28.46 10.09
N ILE A 7 -5.44 27.59 9.94
CA ILE A 7 -5.62 26.13 9.76
C ILE A 7 -5.95 25.44 11.10
N MET A 8 -5.53 25.99 12.23
CA MET A 8 -5.80 25.42 13.55
C MET A 8 -7.25 25.57 14.04
N GLY A 9 -8.03 26.44 13.40
CA GLY A 9 -9.42 26.72 13.84
C GLY A 9 -10.47 25.75 13.28
N MET A 10 -10.16 24.94 12.27
CA MET A 10 -11.18 24.12 11.56
C MET A 10 -11.43 22.73 12.15
N PHE A 11 -10.52 22.17 12.94
CA PHE A 11 -10.64 20.81 13.49
C PHE A 11 -10.96 20.71 14.98
N LEU A 12 -10.83 21.77 15.75
CA LEU A 12 -11.27 21.78 17.15
C LEU A 12 -12.80 21.69 17.32
N SER A 13 -13.58 21.75 16.21
CA SER A 13 -15.04 21.58 16.25
C SER A 13 -15.51 20.15 16.01
N LEU A 14 -14.64 19.22 15.57
CA LEU A 14 -15.01 17.81 15.34
C LEU A 14 -15.02 16.96 16.62
N ALA A 15 -14.30 17.38 17.65
CA ALA A 15 -14.18 16.62 18.90
C ALA A 15 -15.28 16.89 19.95
N ALA A 16 -16.21 17.81 19.71
CA ALA A 16 -17.26 18.16 20.66
C ALA A 16 -18.65 18.19 19.98
N HIS A 17 -19.07 17.08 19.38
CA HIS A 17 -20.46 16.91 18.97
C HIS A 17 -21.22 16.13 20.05
N SER A 18 -21.58 16.84 21.10
CA SER A 18 -22.69 16.42 21.94
C SER A 18 -23.98 16.43 21.10
N ALA A 19 -24.73 15.37 21.19
CA ALA A 19 -26.17 15.13 20.99
C ALA A 19 -27.03 15.96 20.01
N SER A 20 -26.58 17.05 19.42
CA SER A 20 -27.30 17.76 18.35
C SER A 20 -26.47 17.78 17.07
N ALA A 21 -26.85 16.99 16.08
CA ALA A 21 -26.20 16.99 14.77
C ALA A 21 -26.48 18.34 14.09
N HIS A 22 -25.42 19.13 13.89
CA HIS A 22 -25.48 20.30 13.04
C HIS A 22 -25.23 19.85 11.60
N PHE A 23 -26.25 19.93 10.75
CA PHE A 23 -26.10 19.71 9.32
C PHE A 23 -25.26 20.82 8.72
N ARG A 24 -24.14 20.48 8.13
CA ARG A 24 -23.19 21.42 7.58
C ARG A 24 -22.64 20.90 6.25
N LEU A 25 -22.60 21.77 5.23
CA LEU A 25 -22.08 21.43 3.91
C LEU A 25 -21.37 22.61 3.30
N TRP A 26 -20.22 22.38 2.67
CA TRP A 26 -19.59 23.36 1.81
C TRP A 26 -20.12 23.22 0.38
N SER A 27 -20.74 24.28 -0.11
CA SER A 27 -21.34 24.36 -1.45
C SER A 27 -21.39 25.83 -1.89
N PRO A 28 -20.24 26.40 -2.31
CA PRO A 28 -20.10 27.87 -2.50
C PRO A 28 -20.99 28.42 -3.60
N ASP A 29 -21.24 27.64 -4.65
CA ASP A 29 -21.99 28.06 -5.85
C ASP A 29 -23.47 27.63 -5.81
N ALA A 30 -23.93 27.04 -4.71
CA ALA A 30 -25.33 26.63 -4.57
C ALA A 30 -26.28 27.84 -4.48
N ASP A 31 -27.44 27.75 -5.14
CA ASP A 31 -28.54 28.68 -4.98
C ASP A 31 -29.23 28.44 -3.62
N SER A 32 -29.37 27.17 -3.22
CA SER A 32 -29.85 26.74 -1.90
C SER A 32 -29.45 25.30 -1.62
N VAL A 33 -29.42 24.94 -0.33
CA VAL A 33 -29.09 23.59 0.14
C VAL A 33 -30.16 23.12 1.11
N ARG A 34 -30.54 21.85 1.00
CA ARG A 34 -31.39 21.19 1.98
C ARG A 34 -30.82 19.83 2.40
N VAL A 35 -31.17 19.40 3.59
CA VAL A 35 -30.97 18.03 4.06
C VAL A 35 -32.29 17.29 4.07
N ASN A 36 -32.31 16.06 3.56
CA ASN A 36 -33.43 15.15 3.57
C ASN A 36 -33.14 14.05 4.62
N ILE A 37 -34.02 13.88 5.60
CA ILE A 37 -33.83 12.99 6.75
C ILE A 37 -34.69 11.75 6.59
N TYR A 38 -34.15 10.57 6.93
CA TYR A 38 -34.74 9.25 6.69
C TYR A 38 -34.62 8.34 7.91
N LYS A 39 -35.55 7.39 8.01
CA LYS A 39 -35.48 6.28 8.99
C LYS A 39 -34.68 5.09 8.50
N VAL A 40 -34.33 5.02 7.23
CA VAL A 40 -33.67 3.89 6.57
C VAL A 40 -32.50 4.35 5.71
N ALA A 41 -31.50 3.52 5.59
CA ALA A 41 -30.28 3.78 4.83
C ALA A 41 -30.54 3.88 3.32
N GLU A 42 -31.48 3.11 2.79
CA GLU A 42 -31.85 3.08 1.38
C GLU A 42 -33.37 3.08 1.17
N GLY A 43 -33.80 3.61 0.02
CA GLY A 43 -35.23 3.65 -0.32
C GLY A 43 -36.05 4.56 0.61
N GLY A 44 -37.37 4.39 0.58
CA GLY A 44 -38.30 5.18 1.39
C GLY A 44 -38.41 6.63 0.96
N ARG A 45 -39.23 7.41 1.69
CA ARG A 45 -39.38 8.86 1.51
C ARG A 45 -38.77 9.59 2.70
N PRO A 46 -38.23 10.81 2.51
CA PRO A 46 -37.75 11.60 3.64
C PRO A 46 -38.91 11.88 4.61
N ILE A 47 -38.63 11.74 5.89
CA ILE A 47 -39.59 12.08 6.97
C ILE A 47 -39.59 13.57 7.25
N LYS A 48 -38.47 14.25 6.93
CA LYS A 48 -38.31 15.68 7.09
C LYS A 48 -37.36 16.23 6.00
N ARG A 49 -37.59 17.48 5.61
CA ARG A 49 -36.67 18.27 4.80
C ARG A 49 -36.36 19.55 5.54
N VAL A 50 -35.07 19.85 5.69
CA VAL A 50 -34.58 21.04 6.41
C VAL A 50 -33.75 21.87 5.44
N MET A 51 -34.11 23.15 5.27
CA MET A 51 -33.32 24.09 4.49
C MET A 51 -32.16 24.57 5.31
N LEU A 52 -30.97 24.61 4.72
CA LEU A 52 -29.78 25.14 5.35
C LEU A 52 -29.65 26.63 5.08
N ASN A 53 -29.07 27.36 6.03
CA ASN A 53 -28.79 28.78 5.93
C ASN A 53 -27.35 28.99 5.45
N LYS A 54 -27.21 29.86 4.42
CA LYS A 54 -25.89 30.21 3.87
C LYS A 54 -25.09 30.98 4.93
N GLN A 55 -23.85 30.56 5.11
CA GLN A 55 -22.85 31.21 5.97
C GLN A 55 -21.79 31.90 5.11
N THR A 56 -20.78 32.44 5.73
CA THR A 56 -19.58 32.94 5.06
C THR A 56 -18.81 31.83 4.38
N ASP A 57 -18.00 32.15 3.37
CA ASP A 57 -17.03 31.25 2.71
C ASP A 57 -17.64 29.99 2.07
N GLY A 58 -18.91 30.08 1.65
CA GLY A 58 -19.58 29.01 0.91
C GLY A 58 -20.13 27.88 1.76
N TRP A 59 -20.10 27.99 3.08
CA TRP A 59 -20.73 27.04 3.98
C TRP A 59 -22.24 27.25 4.09
N TRP A 60 -22.95 26.14 4.33
CA TRP A 60 -24.36 26.07 4.63
C TRP A 60 -24.55 25.26 5.90
N GLN A 61 -25.44 25.67 6.79
CA GLN A 61 -25.70 24.93 8.03
C GLN A 61 -27.13 25.09 8.54
N ALA A 62 -27.60 24.07 9.24
CA ALA A 62 -28.83 24.08 10.01
C ALA A 62 -28.67 23.26 11.29
N ALA A 63 -29.47 23.60 12.31
CA ALA A 63 -29.69 22.74 13.47
C ALA A 63 -31.14 22.28 13.43
N ASP A 64 -31.38 20.99 13.69
CA ASP A 64 -32.72 20.44 13.89
C ASP A 64 -32.60 19.30 14.92
N GLU A 65 -32.73 19.65 16.20
CA GLU A 65 -32.52 18.74 17.32
C GLU A 65 -33.58 17.64 17.39
N ASP A 66 -34.78 17.88 16.85
CA ASP A 66 -35.88 16.89 16.89
C ASP A 66 -35.63 15.72 15.93
N TYR A 67 -34.86 15.90 14.87
CA TYR A 67 -34.63 14.91 13.83
C TYR A 67 -33.17 14.49 13.69
N ALA A 68 -32.24 15.19 14.32
CA ALA A 68 -30.83 14.85 14.35
C ALA A 68 -30.55 13.77 15.43
N VAL A 69 -31.29 12.67 15.42
CA VAL A 69 -31.22 11.61 16.43
C VAL A 69 -30.50 10.39 15.94
N LYS A 70 -29.77 9.73 16.85
CA LYS A 70 -29.06 8.47 16.58
C LYS A 70 -29.98 7.44 15.91
N GLY A 71 -29.46 6.78 14.87
CA GLY A 71 -30.15 5.77 14.08
C GLY A 71 -30.95 6.33 12.91
N MET A 72 -30.98 7.66 12.73
CA MET A 72 -31.50 8.30 11.52
C MET A 72 -30.41 8.40 10.46
N PHE A 73 -30.85 8.56 9.22
CA PHE A 73 -30.01 8.77 8.05
C PHE A 73 -30.39 10.08 7.36
N PHE A 74 -29.43 10.65 6.66
CA PHE A 74 -29.69 11.87 5.90
C PHE A 74 -28.86 11.93 4.61
N ALA A 75 -29.33 12.75 3.66
CA ALA A 75 -28.60 13.10 2.46
C ALA A 75 -28.80 14.57 2.16
N TYR A 76 -27.76 15.20 1.62
CA TYR A 76 -27.84 16.57 1.13
C TYR A 76 -28.44 16.62 -0.28
N GLN A 77 -29.08 17.71 -0.58
CA GLN A 77 -29.52 18.01 -1.91
C GLN A 77 -29.32 19.49 -2.22
N ILE A 78 -28.65 19.77 -3.32
CA ILE A 78 -28.18 21.09 -3.71
C ILE A 78 -29.03 21.58 -4.86
N HIS A 79 -29.53 22.81 -4.77
CA HIS A 79 -30.13 23.56 -5.88
C HIS A 79 -29.01 24.34 -6.56
N TYR A 80 -28.80 24.09 -7.85
CA TYR A 80 -27.71 24.65 -8.64
C TYR A 80 -28.19 24.98 -10.04
N LYS A 81 -27.97 26.24 -10.49
CA LYS A 81 -28.38 26.73 -11.79
C LYS A 81 -29.84 26.42 -12.12
N GLY A 82 -30.73 26.69 -11.16
CA GLY A 82 -32.19 26.57 -11.33
C GLY A 82 -32.76 25.15 -11.19
N ALA A 83 -31.98 24.14 -10.83
CA ALA A 83 -32.43 22.75 -10.66
C ALA A 83 -31.91 22.11 -9.39
N TRP A 84 -32.71 21.23 -8.78
CA TRP A 84 -32.25 20.36 -7.70
C TRP A 84 -31.42 19.20 -8.28
N LEU A 85 -30.15 19.07 -7.84
CA LEU A 85 -29.31 17.93 -8.16
C LEU A 85 -29.80 16.67 -7.44
N ARG A 86 -29.20 15.52 -7.70
CA ARG A 86 -29.46 14.29 -6.97
C ARG A 86 -29.05 14.41 -5.50
N GLU A 87 -29.63 13.58 -4.65
CA GLU A 87 -29.20 13.45 -3.26
C GLU A 87 -27.80 12.83 -3.19
N THR A 88 -27.03 13.27 -2.19
CA THR A 88 -25.66 12.81 -1.98
C THR A 88 -25.28 12.91 -0.51
N THR A 89 -24.26 12.16 -0.09
CA THR A 89 -23.52 12.41 1.14
C THR A 89 -22.67 13.68 1.00
N SER A 90 -22.09 14.17 2.08
CA SER A 90 -21.02 15.15 2.00
C SER A 90 -19.67 14.47 1.67
N PRO A 91 -18.70 15.20 1.10
CA PRO A 91 -17.31 14.70 1.01
C PRO A 91 -16.73 14.34 2.38
N GLU A 92 -17.13 15.03 3.44
CA GLU A 92 -16.66 14.83 4.81
C GLU A 92 -17.44 13.76 5.59
N ALA A 93 -18.30 12.96 4.95
CA ALA A 93 -19.06 11.90 5.62
C ALA A 93 -18.15 10.96 6.43
N LEU A 94 -18.47 10.72 7.70
CA LEU A 94 -17.72 9.87 8.63
C LEU A 94 -18.42 8.54 8.90
N ALA A 95 -19.70 8.46 8.62
CA ALA A 95 -20.52 7.26 8.78
C ALA A 95 -21.62 7.25 7.72
N VAL A 96 -21.82 6.12 7.07
CA VAL A 96 -22.86 5.94 6.06
C VAL A 96 -23.65 4.67 6.32
N GLY A 97 -24.87 4.65 5.81
CA GLY A 97 -25.67 3.43 5.77
C GLY A 97 -25.20 2.46 4.70
N VAL A 98 -25.84 1.31 4.61
CA VAL A 98 -25.55 0.28 3.61
C VAL A 98 -25.48 0.89 2.19
N ASN A 99 -24.48 0.46 1.41
CA ASN A 99 -24.17 0.97 0.06
C ASN A 99 -23.82 2.48 -0.02
N GLY A 100 -23.43 3.12 1.08
CA GLY A 100 -22.82 4.44 1.07
C GLY A 100 -23.70 5.63 0.64
N LYS A 101 -25.03 5.45 0.45
CA LYS A 101 -25.89 6.46 -0.19
C LYS A 101 -26.38 7.58 0.74
N ARG A 102 -26.37 7.35 2.04
CA ARG A 102 -26.82 8.32 3.07
C ARG A 102 -25.89 8.30 4.24
N GLU A 103 -25.64 9.46 4.78
CA GLU A 103 -24.92 9.59 6.04
C GLU A 103 -25.77 9.09 7.19
N ALA A 104 -25.11 8.54 8.22
CA ALA A 104 -25.75 8.05 9.42
C ALA A 104 -25.48 8.99 10.60
N ILE A 105 -26.49 9.23 11.41
CA ILE A 105 -26.35 10.00 12.64
C ILE A 105 -25.96 9.03 13.77
N LEU A 106 -24.71 9.14 14.22
CA LEU A 106 -24.17 8.36 15.33
C LEU A 106 -23.13 9.15 16.12
N ASN A 107 -22.83 8.69 17.32
CA ASN A 107 -21.73 9.20 18.12
C ASN A 107 -20.48 8.34 17.87
N MET A 108 -19.44 8.92 17.27
CA MET A 108 -18.19 8.21 16.95
C MET A 108 -17.54 7.57 18.18
N ALA A 109 -17.60 8.21 19.36
CA ALA A 109 -17.04 7.66 20.59
C ALA A 109 -17.70 6.33 21.03
N GLU A 110 -18.96 6.10 20.66
CA GLU A 110 -19.67 4.85 20.95
C GLU A 110 -19.25 3.69 20.02
N THR A 111 -18.50 3.98 18.99
CA THR A 111 -17.92 2.97 18.08
C THR A 111 -16.58 2.44 18.57
N ASN A 112 -15.99 3.06 19.59
CA ASN A 112 -14.72 2.62 20.13
C ASN A 112 -14.84 1.24 20.78
N PRO A 113 -13.97 0.28 20.43
CA PRO A 113 -13.88 -0.96 21.18
C PRO A 113 -13.34 -0.72 22.60
N GLU A 114 -13.50 -1.70 23.47
CA GLU A 114 -12.86 -1.70 24.79
C GLU A 114 -11.35 -1.49 24.64
N ASP A 115 -10.74 -0.71 25.52
CA ASP A 115 -9.32 -0.33 25.52
C ASP A 115 -8.86 0.55 24.33
N TRP A 116 -9.75 1.04 23.46
CA TRP A 116 -9.36 1.88 22.31
C TRP A 116 -8.53 3.09 22.69
N THR A 117 -8.86 3.73 23.81
CA THR A 117 -8.14 4.93 24.30
C THR A 117 -6.71 4.64 24.77
N THR A 118 -6.37 3.37 24.96
CA THR A 118 -5.02 2.93 25.34
C THR A 118 -4.26 2.28 24.18
N ASP A 119 -4.91 2.13 23.04
CA ASP A 119 -4.26 1.65 21.84
C ASP A 119 -3.25 2.68 21.32
N HIS A 120 -2.11 2.20 20.89
CA HIS A 120 -1.05 3.01 20.32
C HIS A 120 -0.25 2.21 19.30
N SER A 121 0.28 2.92 18.33
CA SER A 121 1.16 2.36 17.30
C SER A 121 2.35 1.63 17.91
N PRO A 122 2.71 0.44 17.42
CA PRO A 122 3.95 -0.25 17.82
C PRO A 122 5.17 0.65 17.62
N ALA A 123 6.11 0.61 18.57
CA ALA A 123 7.35 1.37 18.47
C ALA A 123 8.11 1.04 17.17
N PHE A 124 8.49 2.07 16.45
CA PHE A 124 9.16 1.96 15.16
C PHE A 124 10.10 3.15 14.97
N HIS A 125 11.23 2.95 14.29
CA HIS A 125 12.22 3.99 14.08
C HIS A 125 12.83 3.93 12.69
N GLY A 126 12.35 4.81 11.81
CA GLY A 126 12.88 5.02 10.47
C GLY A 126 12.47 3.98 9.44
N ALA A 127 12.06 4.44 8.26
CA ALA A 127 11.50 3.64 7.18
C ALA A 127 12.40 2.47 6.70
N GLN A 128 13.74 2.58 6.85
CA GLN A 128 14.68 1.52 6.51
C GLN A 128 14.45 0.21 7.31
N ASN A 129 13.77 0.29 8.46
CA ASN A 129 13.45 -0.86 9.30
C ASN A 129 12.13 -1.54 8.94
N ALA A 130 11.36 -0.97 8.01
CA ALA A 130 10.11 -1.55 7.58
C ALA A 130 10.31 -2.84 6.77
N VAL A 131 9.40 -3.77 6.98
CA VAL A 131 9.12 -4.92 6.13
C VAL A 131 7.60 -4.89 5.92
N ILE A 132 7.20 -4.53 4.71
CA ILE A 132 5.79 -4.30 4.35
C ILE A 132 5.22 -5.60 3.79
N TYR A 133 3.99 -5.93 4.18
CA TYR A 133 3.22 -7.07 3.67
C TYR A 133 1.89 -6.57 3.13
N GLU A 134 1.71 -6.58 1.81
CA GLU A 134 0.48 -6.18 1.13
C GLU A 134 -0.54 -7.29 1.17
N MET A 135 -1.79 -6.97 1.50
CA MET A 135 -2.87 -7.95 1.51
C MET A 135 -4.24 -7.33 1.26
N HIS A 136 -5.14 -8.16 0.76
CA HIS A 136 -6.57 -7.88 0.66
C HIS A 136 -7.34 -8.67 1.74
N HIS A 137 -8.29 -8.05 2.41
CA HIS A 137 -9.04 -8.66 3.53
C HIS A 137 -9.66 -10.02 3.17
N ARG A 138 -10.27 -10.09 1.99
CA ARG A 138 -10.95 -11.31 1.55
C ARG A 138 -9.96 -12.38 1.11
N ASP A 139 -8.95 -12.04 0.30
CA ASP A 139 -7.93 -12.96 -0.19
C ASP A 139 -7.26 -13.73 0.95
N PHE A 140 -6.92 -12.99 2.01
CA PHE A 140 -6.17 -13.49 3.14
C PHE A 140 -6.93 -14.48 4.01
N SER A 141 -8.26 -14.36 4.06
CA SER A 141 -9.07 -15.06 5.06
C SER A 141 -10.14 -15.99 4.49
N ILE A 142 -10.51 -15.87 3.20
CA ILE A 142 -11.67 -16.53 2.64
C ILE A 142 -11.50 -18.04 2.42
N ASP A 143 -10.27 -18.53 2.26
CA ASP A 143 -9.95 -19.94 2.05
C ASP A 143 -10.51 -20.80 3.20
N GLU A 144 -11.08 -21.96 2.88
CA GLU A 144 -11.68 -22.83 3.88
C GLU A 144 -10.65 -23.37 4.87
N GLN A 145 -9.42 -23.55 4.43
CA GLN A 145 -8.31 -24.00 5.27
C GLN A 145 -7.62 -22.89 6.06
N SER A 146 -8.17 -21.67 6.03
CA SER A 146 -7.63 -20.58 6.86
C SER A 146 -7.81 -20.79 8.35
N GLY A 147 -8.77 -21.63 8.77
CA GLY A 147 -9.14 -21.77 10.18
C GLY A 147 -9.80 -20.52 10.77
N ILE A 148 -10.03 -19.48 9.97
CA ILE A 148 -10.64 -18.21 10.37
C ILE A 148 -12.16 -18.33 10.34
N THR A 149 -12.82 -17.76 11.33
CA THR A 149 -14.28 -17.75 11.45
C THR A 149 -14.91 -16.61 10.65
N HIS A 150 -14.37 -15.38 10.80
CA HIS A 150 -14.88 -14.17 10.13
C HIS A 150 -14.24 -13.97 8.75
N LYS A 151 -14.42 -14.94 7.87
CA LYS A 151 -13.84 -14.97 6.53
C LYS A 151 -14.23 -13.75 5.70
N GLY A 152 -13.25 -13.06 5.11
CA GLY A 152 -13.43 -11.87 4.27
C GLY A 152 -13.90 -10.64 5.04
N LYS A 153 -13.70 -10.58 6.36
CA LYS A 153 -14.14 -9.48 7.23
C LYS A 153 -12.96 -8.83 7.96
N PHE A 154 -13.16 -7.61 8.44
CA PHE A 154 -12.18 -6.92 9.31
C PHE A 154 -11.80 -7.79 10.51
N LEU A 155 -12.77 -8.44 11.13
CA LEU A 155 -12.56 -9.30 12.30
C LEU A 155 -11.67 -10.52 12.02
N ALA A 156 -11.43 -10.90 10.77
CA ALA A 156 -10.51 -11.99 10.43
C ALA A 156 -9.10 -11.77 11.01
N LEU A 157 -8.66 -10.52 11.09
CA LEU A 157 -7.34 -10.14 11.64
C LEU A 157 -7.33 -9.94 13.16
N THR A 158 -8.45 -10.19 13.83
CA THR A 158 -8.52 -10.21 15.31
C THR A 158 -8.38 -11.62 15.88
N GLU A 159 -8.53 -12.64 15.03
CA GLU A 159 -8.50 -14.04 15.45
C GLU A 159 -7.08 -14.54 15.63
N THR A 160 -6.82 -15.19 16.78
CA THR A 160 -5.54 -15.83 17.11
C THR A 160 -5.72 -17.34 17.25
N GLY A 161 -4.62 -18.11 17.16
CA GLY A 161 -4.66 -19.56 17.23
C GLY A 161 -5.21 -20.21 15.96
N THR A 162 -5.39 -19.45 14.87
CA THR A 162 -5.86 -20.01 13.60
C THR A 162 -4.75 -20.83 12.91
N HIS A 163 -5.12 -21.95 12.32
CA HIS A 163 -4.19 -22.85 11.64
C HIS A 163 -4.88 -23.62 10.51
N ASN A 164 -4.10 -24.06 9.54
CA ASN A 164 -4.58 -24.96 8.49
C ASN A 164 -4.68 -26.42 9.01
N GLU A 165 -5.14 -27.34 8.17
CA GLU A 165 -5.30 -28.75 8.51
C GLU A 165 -4.00 -29.43 8.98
N ALA A 166 -2.84 -28.94 8.55
CA ALA A 166 -1.54 -29.45 8.99
C ALA A 166 -1.05 -28.84 10.33
N GLY A 167 -1.86 -27.98 10.97
CA GLY A 167 -1.51 -27.30 12.22
C GLY A 167 -0.54 -26.13 12.06
N LEU A 168 -0.31 -25.64 10.83
CA LEU A 168 0.52 -24.47 10.59
C LEU A 168 -0.30 -23.18 10.73
N SER A 169 0.28 -22.16 11.36
CA SER A 169 -0.37 -20.88 11.62
C SER A 169 -0.87 -20.21 10.35
N THR A 170 -2.05 -19.61 10.45
CA THR A 170 -2.71 -18.79 9.42
C THR A 170 -3.07 -17.43 10.03
N GLY A 171 -3.71 -16.56 9.27
CA GLY A 171 -4.23 -15.31 9.80
C GLY A 171 -3.19 -14.44 10.50
N LEU A 172 -3.57 -13.80 11.59
CA LEU A 172 -2.71 -12.90 12.36
C LEU A 172 -1.44 -13.60 12.88
N ASP A 173 -1.54 -14.86 13.29
CA ASP A 173 -0.38 -15.59 13.81
C ASP A 173 0.64 -15.94 12.71
N HIS A 174 0.20 -16.10 11.46
CA HIS A 174 1.12 -16.22 10.31
C HIS A 174 1.92 -14.94 10.10
N LEU A 175 1.30 -13.77 10.18
CA LEU A 175 1.98 -12.48 10.04
C LEU A 175 3.02 -12.26 11.14
N LYS A 176 2.68 -12.62 12.39
CA LYS A 176 3.61 -12.61 13.53
C LYS A 176 4.77 -13.56 13.31
N GLU A 177 4.49 -14.78 12.89
CA GLU A 177 5.51 -15.81 12.63
C GLU A 177 6.45 -15.38 11.52
N LEU A 178 5.96 -14.79 10.45
CA LEU A 178 6.74 -14.28 9.32
C LEU A 178 7.67 -13.14 9.74
N GLY A 179 7.25 -12.34 10.72
CA GLY A 179 8.07 -11.30 11.32
C GLY A 179 8.03 -9.97 10.56
N ILE A 180 6.95 -9.68 9.82
CA ILE A 180 6.73 -8.38 9.18
C ILE A 180 6.57 -7.27 10.21
N THR A 181 6.67 -6.02 9.79
CA THR A 181 6.50 -4.83 10.64
C THR A 181 5.26 -4.02 10.30
N HIS A 182 4.85 -4.06 9.05
CA HIS A 182 3.71 -3.32 8.54
C HIS A 182 2.83 -4.22 7.68
N VAL A 183 1.52 -4.15 7.89
CA VAL A 183 0.53 -4.67 6.94
C VAL A 183 0.04 -3.50 6.09
N HIS A 184 0.14 -3.63 4.78
CA HIS A 184 -0.51 -2.75 3.81
C HIS A 184 -1.82 -3.38 3.38
N LEU A 185 -2.93 -2.77 3.79
CA LEU A 185 -4.28 -3.19 3.45
C LEU A 185 -4.70 -2.52 2.13
N LEU A 186 -5.12 -3.32 1.13
CA LEU A 186 -5.77 -2.79 -0.06
C LEU A 186 -6.96 -1.91 0.34
N PRO A 187 -7.53 -1.10 -0.59
CA PRO A 187 -8.53 -0.09 -0.23
C PRO A 187 -9.59 -0.62 0.75
N SER A 188 -9.72 0.06 1.86
CA SER A 188 -10.57 -0.36 3.00
C SER A 188 -11.63 0.68 3.34
N PHE A 189 -11.71 1.79 2.58
CA PHE A 189 -12.81 2.74 2.64
C PHE A 189 -13.95 2.32 1.72
N ASP A 190 -15.11 2.97 1.88
CA ASP A 190 -16.35 2.72 1.16
C ASP A 190 -16.19 2.91 -0.36
N TYR A 191 -16.44 1.86 -1.14
CA TYR A 191 -16.28 1.82 -2.58
C TYR A 191 -17.52 1.26 -3.31
N GLY A 192 -17.65 1.55 -4.62
CA GLY A 192 -18.93 1.46 -5.33
C GLY A 192 -19.28 0.11 -5.95
N SER A 193 -18.30 -0.75 -6.22
CA SER A 193 -18.53 -1.94 -7.07
C SER A 193 -19.13 -3.14 -6.36
N ILE A 194 -19.23 -3.15 -5.04
CA ILE A 194 -19.82 -4.24 -4.26
C ILE A 194 -21.15 -3.82 -3.64
N ASP A 195 -22.19 -4.64 -3.83
CA ASP A 195 -23.45 -4.51 -3.11
C ASP A 195 -23.30 -5.09 -1.71
N GLU A 196 -23.18 -4.22 -0.71
CA GLU A 196 -23.02 -4.56 0.70
C GLU A 196 -24.19 -5.39 1.25
N THR A 197 -25.38 -5.33 0.62
CA THR A 197 -26.54 -6.15 1.03
C THR A 197 -26.33 -7.64 0.76
N GLY A 198 -25.33 -7.99 -0.01
CA GLY A 198 -25.03 -9.36 -0.40
C GLY A 198 -25.99 -9.98 -1.41
N LYS A 199 -26.91 -9.20 -2.00
CA LYS A 199 -27.88 -9.69 -3.00
C LYS A 199 -27.27 -9.86 -4.38
N SER A 200 -26.21 -9.11 -4.71
CA SER A 200 -25.49 -9.25 -5.96
C SER A 200 -24.68 -10.55 -5.99
N SER A 201 -24.50 -11.11 -7.20
CA SER A 201 -23.56 -12.21 -7.44
C SER A 201 -22.10 -11.76 -7.39
N LYS A 202 -21.81 -10.47 -7.61
CA LYS A 202 -20.48 -9.89 -7.51
C LYS A 202 -20.09 -9.77 -6.04
N LYS A 203 -19.08 -10.55 -5.64
CA LYS A 203 -18.64 -10.67 -4.23
C LYS A 203 -17.24 -10.15 -4.00
N TYR A 204 -16.49 -9.82 -5.05
CA TYR A 204 -15.07 -9.47 -5.00
C TYR A 204 -14.77 -8.24 -5.85
N ASN A 205 -14.01 -7.35 -5.28
CA ASN A 205 -13.31 -6.27 -5.97
C ASN A 205 -12.13 -5.82 -5.09
N TRP A 206 -11.05 -5.30 -5.69
CA TRP A 206 -9.93 -4.75 -4.92
C TRP A 206 -10.30 -3.46 -4.17
N GLY A 207 -11.31 -2.71 -4.65
CA GLY A 207 -11.81 -1.50 -3.99
C GLY A 207 -11.20 -0.18 -4.49
N TYR A 208 -10.57 -0.16 -5.66
CA TYR A 208 -10.03 1.07 -6.27
C TYR A 208 -11.10 1.91 -6.99
N ASP A 209 -12.30 1.95 -6.44
CA ASP A 209 -13.44 2.71 -6.95
C ASP A 209 -14.17 3.46 -5.81
N PRO A 210 -13.49 4.44 -5.16
CA PRO A 210 -13.93 5.06 -3.92
C PRO A 210 -15.22 5.89 -4.09
N VAL A 211 -16.07 5.83 -3.06
CA VAL A 211 -17.30 6.64 -2.93
C VAL A 211 -17.20 7.57 -1.74
N ASN A 212 -16.98 7.06 -0.53
CA ASN A 212 -16.86 7.85 0.70
C ASN A 212 -15.49 7.61 1.36
N TYR A 213 -14.54 8.49 1.13
CA TYR A 213 -13.13 8.31 1.53
C TYR A 213 -12.87 8.19 3.04
N ASN A 214 -13.77 8.70 3.90
CA ASN A 214 -13.58 8.72 5.35
C ASN A 214 -14.42 7.67 6.08
N VAL A 215 -14.96 6.69 5.37
CA VAL A 215 -15.83 5.65 5.93
C VAL A 215 -15.25 4.27 5.62
N PRO A 216 -15.14 3.36 6.60
CA PRO A 216 -14.73 1.98 6.33
C PRO A 216 -15.73 1.24 5.44
N GLU A 217 -15.24 0.35 4.57
CA GLU A 217 -16.04 -0.45 3.64
C GLU A 217 -17.00 -1.40 4.38
N GLY A 218 -18.28 -1.36 3.99
CA GLY A 218 -19.33 -2.14 4.65
C GLY A 218 -19.32 -3.62 4.29
N SER A 219 -18.83 -4.03 3.12
CA SER A 219 -18.75 -5.44 2.74
C SER A 219 -17.76 -6.24 3.61
N TYR A 220 -16.79 -5.56 4.23
CA TYR A 220 -15.86 -6.15 5.21
C TYR A 220 -16.40 -6.17 6.64
N SER A 221 -17.57 -5.56 6.89
CA SER A 221 -18.26 -5.62 8.18
C SER A 221 -19.10 -6.88 8.31
N THR A 222 -19.29 -7.36 9.54
CA THR A 222 -20.21 -8.46 9.82
C THR A 222 -21.68 -8.04 9.69
N ASN A 223 -21.98 -6.74 9.82
CA ASN A 223 -23.31 -6.19 9.64
C ASN A 223 -23.26 -4.83 8.92
N PRO A 224 -23.37 -4.78 7.60
CA PRO A 224 -23.33 -3.52 6.84
C PRO A 224 -24.55 -2.62 7.05
N TYR A 225 -25.64 -3.16 7.62
CA TYR A 225 -26.86 -2.38 7.90
C TYR A 225 -26.74 -1.49 9.14
N ASP A 226 -25.79 -1.78 10.05
CA ASP A 226 -25.50 -0.94 11.20
C ASP A 226 -24.19 -0.18 10.96
N PRO A 227 -24.24 1.14 10.71
CA PRO A 227 -23.06 1.95 10.43
C PRO A 227 -21.98 1.91 11.52
N ALA A 228 -22.36 1.71 12.78
CA ALA A 228 -21.43 1.65 13.90
C ALA A 228 -20.59 0.36 13.89
N VAL A 229 -21.10 -0.72 13.29
CA VAL A 229 -20.41 -2.02 13.28
C VAL A 229 -19.16 -1.96 12.41
N ARG A 230 -19.25 -1.44 11.17
CA ARG A 230 -18.07 -1.31 10.27
C ARG A 230 -16.95 -0.50 10.90
N ILE A 231 -17.31 0.60 11.60
CA ILE A 231 -16.34 1.49 12.26
C ILE A 231 -15.67 0.76 13.42
N ARG A 232 -16.47 0.10 14.28
CA ARG A 232 -15.97 -0.65 15.45
C ARG A 232 -15.06 -1.80 15.03
N GLU A 233 -15.47 -2.58 14.05
CA GLU A 233 -14.71 -3.76 13.58
C GLU A 233 -13.39 -3.35 12.92
N PHE A 234 -13.36 -2.25 12.19
CA PHE A 234 -12.11 -1.70 11.65
C PHE A 234 -11.16 -1.29 12.78
N LYS A 235 -11.65 -0.59 13.80
CA LYS A 235 -10.86 -0.24 15.01
C LYS A 235 -10.35 -1.48 15.75
N GLN A 236 -11.19 -2.52 15.88
CA GLN A 236 -10.77 -3.79 16.51
C GLN A 236 -9.65 -4.47 15.73
N MET A 237 -9.70 -4.46 14.41
CA MET A 237 -8.66 -4.97 13.53
C MET A 237 -7.33 -4.22 13.74
N VAL A 238 -7.35 -2.90 13.71
CA VAL A 238 -6.15 -2.07 13.93
C VAL A 238 -5.54 -2.36 15.30
N MET A 239 -6.36 -2.35 16.34
CA MET A 239 -5.91 -2.66 17.71
C MET A 239 -5.31 -4.07 17.82
N ALA A 240 -5.86 -5.07 17.14
CA ALA A 240 -5.32 -6.43 17.14
C ALA A 240 -3.95 -6.51 16.45
N LEU A 241 -3.78 -5.80 15.34
CA LEU A 241 -2.49 -5.68 14.64
C LEU A 241 -1.45 -4.96 15.51
N HIS A 242 -1.82 -3.86 16.18
CA HIS A 242 -0.95 -3.15 17.12
C HIS A 242 -0.53 -4.04 18.30
N LYS A 243 -1.45 -4.77 18.91
CA LYS A 243 -1.14 -5.75 19.98
C LYS A 243 -0.22 -6.88 19.49
N ALA A 244 -0.24 -7.18 18.19
CA ALA A 244 0.68 -8.13 17.56
C ALA A 244 2.05 -7.53 17.21
N GLY A 245 2.28 -6.24 17.44
CA GLY A 245 3.50 -5.51 17.09
C GLY A 245 3.58 -5.12 15.61
N ILE A 246 2.46 -5.05 14.91
CA ILE A 246 2.36 -4.79 13.47
C ILE A 246 1.65 -3.46 13.26
N ARG A 247 2.27 -2.55 12.52
CA ARG A 247 1.71 -1.27 12.08
C ARG A 247 0.79 -1.46 10.88
N VAL A 248 -0.15 -0.54 10.69
CA VAL A 248 -1.15 -0.59 9.62
C VAL A 248 -0.92 0.52 8.60
N VAL A 249 -0.72 0.14 7.36
CA VAL A 249 -0.68 1.05 6.20
C VAL A 249 -1.99 0.89 5.43
N MET A 250 -2.65 1.99 5.17
CA MET A 250 -3.89 2.02 4.38
C MET A 250 -3.63 2.46 2.95
N ASP A 251 -4.17 1.71 1.98
CA ASP A 251 -4.17 2.12 0.58
C ASP A 251 -5.23 3.20 0.36
N VAL A 252 -4.84 4.33 -0.22
CA VAL A 252 -5.71 5.49 -0.43
C VAL A 252 -5.72 5.93 -1.89
N VAL A 253 -6.92 6.12 -2.42
CA VAL A 253 -7.20 6.39 -3.84
C VAL A 253 -7.75 7.80 -4.01
N TYR A 254 -6.98 8.82 -3.58
CA TYR A 254 -7.44 10.21 -3.69
C TYR A 254 -7.38 10.78 -5.11
N ASN A 255 -6.79 10.05 -6.04
CA ASN A 255 -6.58 10.51 -7.42
C ASN A 255 -7.85 10.51 -8.28
N HIS A 256 -8.87 9.71 -7.96
CA HIS A 256 -10.15 9.64 -8.67
C HIS A 256 -11.28 9.17 -7.75
N VAL A 257 -12.51 9.19 -8.24
CA VAL A 257 -13.71 8.66 -7.60
C VAL A 257 -14.41 7.66 -8.51
N PHE A 258 -15.25 6.79 -7.93
CA PHE A 258 -16.01 5.78 -8.67
C PHE A 258 -16.81 6.35 -9.85
N SER A 259 -17.55 7.43 -9.62
CA SER A 259 -18.36 8.11 -10.65
C SER A 259 -18.22 9.62 -10.50
N HIS A 260 -17.67 10.30 -11.50
CA HIS A 260 -17.56 11.76 -11.50
C HIS A 260 -18.91 12.42 -11.20
N ASP A 261 -19.95 12.08 -12.00
CA ASP A 261 -21.24 12.77 -11.98
C ASP A 261 -22.10 12.46 -10.74
N ASP A 262 -21.83 11.32 -10.09
CA ASP A 262 -22.56 10.85 -8.89
C ASP A 262 -21.78 11.08 -7.61
N SER A 263 -20.54 11.57 -7.68
CA SER A 263 -19.70 11.73 -6.50
C SER A 263 -20.22 12.83 -5.57
N PRO A 264 -20.00 12.68 -4.26
CA PRO A 264 -20.25 13.74 -3.29
C PRO A 264 -19.55 15.05 -3.68
N PHE A 265 -18.35 14.99 -4.22
CA PHE A 265 -17.57 16.15 -4.64
C PHE A 265 -18.25 16.93 -5.77
N GLN A 266 -18.71 16.24 -6.81
CA GLN A 266 -19.36 16.90 -7.95
C GLN A 266 -20.76 17.39 -7.61
N LEU A 267 -21.51 16.62 -6.82
CA LEU A 267 -22.87 16.98 -6.48
C LEU A 267 -22.96 18.11 -5.44
N THR A 268 -21.98 18.26 -4.57
CA THR A 268 -21.94 19.32 -3.56
C THR A 268 -21.30 20.61 -4.07
N ALA A 269 -20.25 20.53 -4.88
CA ALA A 269 -19.54 21.70 -5.41
C ALA A 269 -19.07 21.46 -6.86
N PRO A 270 -20.00 21.54 -7.83
CA PRO A 270 -19.73 21.22 -9.24
C PRO A 270 -18.50 21.93 -9.80
N GLY A 271 -17.58 21.17 -10.38
CA GLY A 271 -16.37 21.69 -11.04
C GLY A 271 -15.24 22.14 -10.12
N ARG A 272 -15.36 22.01 -8.77
CA ARG A 272 -14.38 22.52 -7.82
C ARG A 272 -13.25 21.53 -7.49
N PHE A 273 -13.53 20.24 -7.47
CA PHE A 273 -12.61 19.21 -6.97
C PHE A 273 -11.88 18.43 -8.07
N PHE A 274 -12.32 18.54 -9.33
CA PHE A 274 -11.79 17.77 -10.45
C PHE A 274 -11.00 18.64 -11.43
N ARG A 275 -10.06 17.99 -12.12
CA ARG A 275 -9.40 18.56 -13.30
C ARG A 275 -10.24 18.33 -14.54
N TYR A 276 -10.14 19.24 -15.49
CA TYR A 276 -10.88 19.20 -16.74
C TYR A 276 -9.96 19.48 -17.92
N ASN A 277 -10.25 18.84 -19.03
CA ASN A 277 -9.64 19.12 -20.32
C ASN A 277 -10.11 20.49 -20.86
N ALA A 278 -9.43 20.99 -21.87
CA ALA A 278 -9.76 22.28 -22.48
C ALA A 278 -11.19 22.34 -23.10
N ASP A 279 -11.75 21.19 -23.46
CA ASP A 279 -13.11 21.05 -23.97
C ASP A 279 -14.19 20.95 -22.87
N GLY A 280 -13.77 20.99 -21.60
CA GLY A 280 -14.67 20.90 -20.44
C GLY A 280 -15.02 19.47 -20.00
N THR A 281 -14.49 18.43 -20.65
CA THR A 281 -14.64 17.04 -20.19
C THR A 281 -13.73 16.77 -18.98
N PRO A 282 -14.10 15.86 -18.05
CA PRO A 282 -13.20 15.45 -16.97
C PRO A 282 -11.87 14.94 -17.50
N ALA A 283 -10.77 15.37 -16.87
CA ALA A 283 -9.44 14.80 -17.13
C ALA A 283 -9.40 13.33 -16.71
N ASN A 284 -8.53 12.51 -17.32
CA ASN A 284 -8.50 11.07 -17.12
C ASN A 284 -7.07 10.50 -17.01
N GLY A 285 -6.18 11.18 -16.31
CA GLY A 285 -4.85 10.65 -15.99
C GLY A 285 -4.88 9.38 -15.14
N SER A 286 -5.99 9.18 -14.41
CA SER A 286 -6.25 7.96 -13.63
C SER A 286 -6.60 6.73 -14.46
N GLY A 287 -7.03 6.89 -15.72
CA GLY A 287 -7.61 5.80 -16.52
C GLY A 287 -9.02 5.37 -16.08
N CYS A 288 -9.57 6.01 -15.03
CA CYS A 288 -10.88 5.68 -14.42
C CYS A 288 -11.99 6.68 -14.76
N GLY A 289 -11.78 7.53 -15.77
CA GLY A 289 -12.79 8.48 -16.28
C GLY A 289 -12.85 9.83 -15.57
N ASN A 290 -12.05 10.05 -14.54
CA ASN A 290 -11.96 11.33 -13.83
C ASN A 290 -10.63 11.47 -13.09
N GLU A 291 -10.31 12.68 -12.65
CA GLU A 291 -9.07 13.01 -11.97
C GLU A 291 -9.30 14.15 -10.98
N THR A 292 -8.93 13.97 -9.73
CA THR A 292 -9.05 15.00 -8.70
C THR A 292 -7.95 16.05 -8.83
N ALA A 293 -8.26 17.29 -8.45
CA ALA A 293 -7.37 18.44 -8.56
C ALA A 293 -6.64 18.73 -7.25
N SER A 294 -5.61 17.92 -6.91
CA SER A 294 -4.88 18.03 -5.65
C SER A 294 -4.21 19.40 -5.44
N GLU A 295 -3.85 20.10 -6.52
CA GLU A 295 -3.26 21.44 -6.50
C GLU A 295 -4.26 22.53 -6.08
N ARG A 296 -5.57 22.26 -6.12
CA ARG A 296 -6.58 23.20 -5.67
C ARG A 296 -6.75 23.13 -4.16
N GLU A 297 -6.86 24.29 -3.53
CA GLU A 297 -6.89 24.43 -2.07
C GLU A 297 -7.90 23.50 -1.40
N TRP A 298 -9.10 23.37 -1.92
CA TRP A 298 -10.16 22.55 -1.32
C TRP A 298 -9.86 21.06 -1.39
N MET A 299 -9.37 20.55 -2.52
CA MET A 299 -8.99 19.14 -2.63
C MET A 299 -7.73 18.83 -1.82
N ARG A 300 -6.75 19.73 -1.85
CA ARG A 300 -5.54 19.66 -1.02
C ARG A 300 -5.87 19.54 0.46
N ASN A 301 -6.68 20.47 0.96
CA ASN A 301 -7.11 20.48 2.36
C ASN A 301 -7.92 19.23 2.70
N TYR A 302 -8.76 18.77 1.78
CA TYR A 302 -9.50 17.53 1.96
C TYR A 302 -8.57 16.33 2.15
N ILE A 303 -7.59 16.12 1.28
CA ILE A 303 -6.62 15.02 1.37
C ILE A 303 -5.85 15.07 2.70
N ILE A 304 -5.32 16.26 3.06
CA ILE A 304 -4.59 16.45 4.33
C ILE A 304 -5.48 16.08 5.52
N ASN A 305 -6.72 16.53 5.51
CA ASN A 305 -7.66 16.30 6.61
C ASN A 305 -8.12 14.85 6.70
N SER A 306 -8.32 14.19 5.56
CA SER A 306 -8.66 12.78 5.49
C SER A 306 -7.53 11.91 6.06
N VAL A 307 -6.28 12.16 5.68
CA VAL A 307 -5.10 11.48 6.24
C VAL A 307 -5.03 11.67 7.76
N LYS A 308 -5.17 12.91 8.25
CA LYS A 308 -5.19 13.18 9.69
C LYS A 308 -6.32 12.44 10.39
N TYR A 309 -7.51 12.40 9.81
CA TYR A 309 -8.66 11.69 10.36
C TYR A 309 -8.38 10.20 10.52
N TRP A 310 -7.87 9.53 9.49
CA TRP A 310 -7.51 8.11 9.58
C TRP A 310 -6.43 7.84 10.62
N MET A 311 -5.46 8.73 10.77
CA MET A 311 -4.43 8.61 11.81
C MET A 311 -4.97 8.83 13.22
N THR A 312 -5.89 9.79 13.42
CA THR A 312 -6.37 10.16 14.77
C THR A 312 -7.58 9.35 15.21
N GLU A 313 -8.49 8.98 14.32
CA GLU A 313 -9.71 8.24 14.63
C GLU A 313 -9.51 6.72 14.56
N TYR A 314 -8.65 6.25 13.65
CA TYR A 314 -8.43 4.83 13.42
C TYR A 314 -6.99 4.36 13.70
N HIS A 315 -6.13 5.24 14.18
CA HIS A 315 -4.73 4.97 14.53
C HIS A 315 -3.91 4.35 13.37
N ILE A 316 -4.17 4.77 12.14
CA ILE A 316 -3.42 4.33 10.95
C ILE A 316 -1.99 4.86 11.00
N ASP A 317 -1.00 3.98 10.71
CA ASP A 317 0.44 4.25 10.85
C ASP A 317 1.13 4.62 9.54
N GLY A 318 0.43 4.54 8.44
CA GLY A 318 1.00 4.85 7.12
C GLY A 318 -0.01 4.81 6.00
N PHE A 319 0.40 5.32 4.84
CA PHE A 319 -0.45 5.37 3.66
C PHE A 319 0.32 5.02 2.40
N ARG A 320 -0.30 4.19 1.55
CA ARG A 320 0.10 3.99 0.16
C ARG A 320 -0.85 4.79 -0.73
N PHE A 321 -0.31 5.69 -1.53
CA PHE A 321 -1.09 6.50 -2.46
C PHE A 321 -1.15 5.82 -3.82
N ASP A 322 -2.34 5.39 -4.19
CA ASP A 322 -2.65 4.91 -5.53
C ASP A 322 -2.40 6.03 -6.54
N LEU A 323 -1.76 5.72 -7.67
CA LEU A 323 -1.38 6.70 -8.70
C LEU A 323 -0.87 8.02 -8.09
N MET A 324 0.06 7.94 -7.14
CA MET A 324 0.64 9.10 -6.45
C MET A 324 1.17 10.15 -7.44
N GLY A 325 1.61 9.69 -8.62
CA GLY A 325 2.09 10.54 -9.70
C GLY A 325 1.04 11.50 -10.28
N LEU A 326 -0.23 11.40 -9.90
CA LEU A 326 -1.27 12.37 -10.25
C LEU A 326 -1.42 13.51 -9.23
N HIS A 327 -0.84 13.36 -8.04
CA HIS A 327 -0.86 14.43 -7.03
C HIS A 327 0.33 15.37 -7.23
N ASP A 328 0.11 16.66 -6.97
CA ASP A 328 1.18 17.64 -7.02
C ASP A 328 2.16 17.49 -5.83
N ILE A 329 3.43 17.84 -6.07
CA ILE A 329 4.52 17.72 -5.09
C ILE A 329 4.23 18.50 -3.82
N GLU A 330 3.64 19.71 -3.94
CA GLU A 330 3.33 20.56 -2.78
C GLU A 330 2.31 19.88 -1.87
N THR A 331 1.23 19.35 -2.43
CA THR A 331 0.20 18.63 -1.67
C THR A 331 0.80 17.42 -0.96
N MET A 332 1.60 16.60 -1.63
CA MET A 332 2.23 15.44 -1.00
C MET A 332 3.16 15.84 0.15
N ASN A 333 3.96 16.88 -0.01
CA ASN A 333 4.82 17.39 1.05
C ASN A 333 4.04 17.97 2.24
N LEU A 334 2.89 18.61 1.99
CA LEU A 334 2.01 19.10 3.06
C LEU A 334 1.32 17.93 3.79
N VAL A 335 0.89 16.90 3.09
CA VAL A 335 0.39 15.65 3.69
C VAL A 335 1.46 15.04 4.59
N ARG A 336 2.71 14.93 4.10
CA ARG A 336 3.83 14.43 4.91
C ARG A 336 4.03 15.24 6.17
N THR A 337 4.04 16.55 6.04
CA THR A 337 4.23 17.47 7.18
C THR A 337 3.12 17.30 8.22
N ALA A 338 1.86 17.21 7.77
CA ALA A 338 0.72 17.05 8.67
C ALA A 338 0.72 15.68 9.37
N ALA A 339 1.03 14.61 8.64
CA ALA A 339 1.10 13.26 9.19
C ALA A 339 2.23 13.11 10.22
N GLN A 340 3.42 13.69 9.97
CA GLN A 340 4.56 13.68 10.90
C GLN A 340 4.30 14.42 12.21
N GLN A 341 3.39 15.37 12.22
CA GLN A 341 2.99 16.04 13.48
C GLN A 341 2.21 15.11 14.41
N ILE A 342 1.58 14.08 13.86
CA ILE A 342 0.82 13.08 14.62
C ILE A 342 1.74 11.91 14.98
N ASP A 343 2.44 11.33 14.00
CA ASP A 343 3.44 10.28 14.20
C ASP A 343 4.70 10.57 13.38
N PRO A 344 5.85 10.86 14.02
CA PRO A 344 7.12 11.11 13.33
C PRO A 344 7.59 9.95 12.44
N ASP A 345 7.20 8.72 12.78
CA ASP A 345 7.59 7.49 12.08
C ASP A 345 6.53 7.00 11.07
N VAL A 346 5.52 7.83 10.75
CA VAL A 346 4.50 7.51 9.75
C VAL A 346 5.13 7.13 8.40
N LEU A 347 4.70 6.02 7.82
CA LEU A 347 5.23 5.52 6.55
C LEU A 347 4.36 6.01 5.39
N LEU A 348 4.93 6.81 4.48
CA LEU A 348 4.24 7.29 3.28
C LEU A 348 4.96 6.85 2.01
N TYR A 349 4.23 6.25 1.09
CA TYR A 349 4.75 5.85 -0.22
C TYR A 349 3.61 5.72 -1.24
N GLY A 350 3.96 5.56 -2.50
CA GLY A 350 2.93 5.39 -3.52
C GLY A 350 3.49 5.09 -4.90
N GLU A 351 2.60 5.02 -5.86
CA GLU A 351 2.93 4.81 -7.27
C GLU A 351 3.35 6.12 -7.91
N GLY A 352 4.64 6.21 -8.25
CA GLY A 352 5.21 7.40 -8.88
C GLY A 352 4.91 7.51 -10.39
N TRP A 353 3.70 7.17 -10.81
CA TRP A 353 3.20 7.23 -12.19
C TRP A 353 1.73 7.58 -12.27
N ALA A 354 1.23 7.84 -13.48
CA ALA A 354 -0.16 7.96 -13.84
C ALA A 354 -0.55 6.78 -14.74
N ALA A 355 -1.82 6.39 -14.77
CA ALA A 355 -2.31 5.33 -15.67
C ALA A 355 -2.48 5.81 -17.12
N SER A 356 -2.64 7.13 -17.32
CA SER A 356 -2.74 7.79 -18.62
C SER A 356 -2.04 9.15 -18.55
N SER A 357 -2.08 9.93 -19.61
CA SER A 357 -1.44 11.25 -19.67
C SER A 357 -2.06 12.22 -18.65
N PRO A 358 -1.28 12.76 -17.70
CA PRO A 358 -1.78 13.76 -16.77
C PRO A 358 -2.03 15.10 -17.44
N THR A 359 -2.92 15.92 -16.86
CA THR A 359 -3.20 17.27 -17.36
C THR A 359 -2.21 18.32 -16.88
N LEU A 360 -1.55 18.07 -15.77
CA LEU A 360 -0.48 18.95 -15.23
C LEU A 360 0.90 18.54 -15.76
N PRO A 361 1.86 19.48 -15.84
CA PRO A 361 3.24 19.17 -16.20
C PRO A 361 3.84 18.15 -15.22
N GLU A 362 4.48 17.09 -15.75
CA GLU A 362 5.03 16.01 -14.94
C GLU A 362 6.05 16.47 -13.89
N GLU A 363 6.80 17.55 -14.17
CA GLU A 363 7.77 18.13 -13.23
C GLU A 363 7.13 18.74 -11.98
N THR A 364 5.82 19.00 -11.98
CA THR A 364 5.05 19.50 -10.82
C THR A 364 4.37 18.39 -10.03
N LEU A 365 4.37 17.18 -10.57
CA LEU A 365 3.68 16.03 -10.02
C LEU A 365 4.62 15.11 -9.23
N ALA A 366 4.07 14.34 -8.30
CA ALA A 366 4.79 13.36 -7.50
C ALA A 366 5.16 12.09 -8.32
N MET A 367 5.60 12.31 -9.56
CA MET A 367 6.14 11.26 -10.42
C MET A 367 7.42 10.68 -9.83
N LYS A 368 7.72 9.42 -10.12
CA LYS A 368 8.93 8.72 -9.63
C LYS A 368 10.20 9.52 -9.89
N ALA A 369 10.33 10.15 -11.07
CA ALA A 369 11.47 10.99 -11.42
C ALA A 369 11.67 12.20 -10.47
N ASN A 370 10.67 12.58 -9.71
CA ASN A 370 10.65 13.70 -8.78
C ASN A 370 10.72 13.29 -7.30
N THR A 371 10.85 11.98 -7.01
CA THR A 371 10.83 11.46 -5.62
C THR A 371 11.87 12.13 -4.71
N ALA A 372 13.02 12.55 -5.24
CA ALA A 372 14.01 13.31 -4.46
C ALA A 372 13.49 14.67 -3.94
N GLN A 373 12.39 15.21 -4.50
CA GLN A 373 11.73 16.44 -4.05
C GLN A 373 10.63 16.18 -3.00
N LEU A 374 10.31 14.91 -2.77
CA LEU A 374 9.33 14.50 -1.76
C LEU A 374 10.03 14.29 -0.41
N ASN A 375 9.50 14.90 0.65
CA ASN A 375 10.10 14.90 1.99
C ASN A 375 9.99 13.53 2.68
N GLY A 376 10.80 12.54 2.26
CA GLY A 376 10.80 11.20 2.85
C GLY A 376 9.57 10.35 2.49
N ILE A 377 8.89 10.69 1.39
CA ILE A 377 7.88 9.82 0.78
C ILE A 377 8.59 8.94 -0.24
N ALA A 378 8.25 7.65 -0.27
CA ALA A 378 8.86 6.69 -1.16
C ALA A 378 7.99 6.41 -2.42
N ALA A 379 8.63 5.89 -3.47
CA ALA A 379 7.95 5.41 -4.67
C ALA A 379 8.32 3.95 -4.96
N PHE A 380 7.45 3.22 -5.65
CA PHE A 380 7.73 1.86 -6.08
C PHE A 380 8.85 1.80 -7.12
N GLY A 381 9.82 0.90 -6.89
CA GLY A 381 10.98 0.68 -7.75
C GLY A 381 10.73 -0.38 -8.82
N ASP A 382 9.93 -0.07 -9.82
CA ASP A 382 9.58 -0.99 -10.92
C ASP A 382 10.79 -1.37 -11.78
N GLU A 383 11.87 -0.56 -11.82
CA GLU A 383 13.14 -0.96 -12.43
C GLU A 383 13.70 -2.24 -11.81
N PHE A 384 13.60 -2.37 -10.49
CA PHE A 384 14.06 -3.54 -9.77
C PHE A 384 13.15 -4.74 -10.00
N ARG A 385 11.84 -4.55 -9.86
CA ARG A 385 10.82 -5.59 -10.11
C ARG A 385 10.99 -6.17 -11.50
N ASP A 386 10.97 -5.33 -12.52
CA ASP A 386 10.98 -5.77 -13.92
C ASP A 386 12.39 -6.20 -14.37
N GLY A 387 13.44 -5.64 -13.79
CA GLY A 387 14.81 -6.11 -13.95
C GLY A 387 15.02 -7.54 -13.45
N LEU A 388 14.28 -7.94 -12.41
CA LEU A 388 14.30 -9.32 -11.89
C LEU A 388 13.37 -10.24 -12.68
N ARG A 389 12.06 -9.92 -12.79
CA ARG A 389 11.03 -10.86 -13.23
C ARG A 389 10.59 -10.72 -14.69
N GLY A 390 10.81 -9.56 -15.32
CA GLY A 390 10.34 -9.22 -16.67
C GLY A 390 9.36 -8.06 -16.68
N THR A 391 9.23 -7.40 -17.84
CA THR A 391 8.45 -6.16 -18.01
C THR A 391 6.96 -6.35 -17.73
N TRP A 392 6.33 -5.31 -17.17
CA TRP A 392 4.87 -5.25 -16.96
C TRP A 392 4.08 -5.31 -18.27
N SER A 393 4.66 -4.83 -19.37
CA SER A 393 3.98 -4.74 -20.67
C SER A 393 3.90 -6.07 -21.45
N SER A 394 4.54 -7.14 -20.96
CA SER A 394 4.51 -8.46 -21.57
C SER A 394 4.57 -9.57 -20.53
N ASP A 395 3.57 -10.41 -20.49
CA ASP A 395 3.51 -11.56 -19.57
C ASP A 395 4.48 -12.69 -19.92
N ASP A 396 4.93 -12.75 -21.18
CA ASP A 396 5.76 -13.84 -21.72
C ASP A 396 7.27 -13.52 -21.70
N GLU A 397 7.65 -12.29 -21.32
CA GLU A 397 9.04 -11.87 -21.23
C GLU A 397 9.57 -12.02 -19.81
N GLY A 398 10.62 -12.82 -19.66
CA GLY A 398 11.39 -12.91 -18.42
C GLY A 398 12.57 -11.96 -18.42
N ALA A 399 13.23 -11.83 -17.25
CA ALA A 399 14.41 -10.99 -17.09
C ALA A 399 15.54 -11.74 -16.36
N PHE A 400 16.30 -11.02 -15.53
CA PHE A 400 17.49 -11.55 -14.83
C PHE A 400 17.23 -12.91 -14.18
N ALA A 401 16.16 -13.06 -13.41
CA ALA A 401 15.92 -14.24 -12.58
C ALA A 401 15.78 -15.56 -13.38
N VAL A 402 15.28 -15.48 -14.61
CA VAL A 402 15.18 -16.63 -15.52
C VAL A 402 16.33 -16.73 -16.53
N GLY A 403 17.40 -15.96 -16.32
CA GLY A 403 18.63 -16.04 -17.10
C GLY A 403 18.63 -15.23 -18.40
N VAL A 404 17.80 -14.19 -18.51
CA VAL A 404 17.81 -13.24 -19.62
C VAL A 404 18.85 -12.14 -19.35
N ALA A 405 19.85 -12.05 -20.22
CA ALA A 405 20.96 -11.11 -20.06
C ALA A 405 20.56 -9.65 -20.33
N GLY A 406 21.30 -8.70 -19.73
CA GLY A 406 21.14 -7.26 -19.97
C GLY A 406 20.30 -6.54 -18.90
N ASN A 407 19.87 -7.23 -17.86
CA ASN A 407 19.08 -6.66 -16.76
C ASN A 407 19.91 -6.41 -15.49
N GLU A 408 21.21 -6.72 -15.52
CA GLU A 408 22.08 -6.65 -14.34
C GLU A 408 22.14 -5.24 -13.76
N GLU A 409 22.13 -4.20 -14.60
CA GLU A 409 22.19 -2.81 -14.12
C GLU A 409 20.89 -2.37 -13.46
N SER A 410 19.72 -2.84 -13.91
CA SER A 410 18.44 -2.61 -13.24
C SER A 410 18.40 -3.29 -11.86
N VAL A 411 18.93 -4.53 -11.77
CA VAL A 411 19.05 -5.22 -10.49
C VAL A 411 20.00 -4.49 -9.54
N LYS A 412 21.19 -4.05 -10.02
CA LYS A 412 22.13 -3.25 -9.23
C LYS A 412 21.49 -1.94 -8.74
N PHE A 413 20.75 -1.25 -9.62
CA PHE A 413 20.07 -0.01 -9.28
C PHE A 413 19.05 -0.22 -8.15
N GLY A 414 18.30 -1.33 -8.18
CA GLY A 414 17.41 -1.73 -7.09
C GLY A 414 18.17 -2.10 -5.81
N ILE A 415 19.30 -2.82 -5.91
CA ILE A 415 20.11 -3.19 -4.74
C ILE A 415 20.57 -1.94 -3.98
N VAL A 416 20.95 -0.87 -4.66
CA VAL A 416 21.38 0.38 -4.00
C VAL A 416 20.21 1.29 -3.59
N GLY A 417 18.96 0.90 -3.81
CA GLY A 417 17.77 1.70 -3.43
C GLY A 417 17.54 2.91 -4.34
N ALA A 418 17.74 2.76 -5.63
CA ALA A 418 17.50 3.77 -6.68
C ALA A 418 18.29 5.10 -6.50
N ILE A 419 19.31 5.09 -5.66
CA ILE A 419 20.23 6.23 -5.48
C ILE A 419 21.31 6.27 -6.58
N SER A 420 21.94 7.41 -6.76
CA SER A 420 23.14 7.51 -7.58
C SER A 420 24.29 6.72 -6.94
N HIS A 421 24.89 5.78 -7.71
CA HIS A 421 26.01 4.97 -7.27
C HIS A 421 27.07 4.85 -8.38
N PRO A 422 28.39 5.01 -8.10
CA PRO A 422 29.43 5.09 -9.11
C PRO A 422 29.60 3.81 -9.95
N GLN A 423 29.16 2.67 -9.44
CA GLN A 423 29.27 1.36 -10.11
C GLN A 423 27.95 0.90 -10.77
N VAL A 424 26.93 1.78 -10.89
CA VAL A 424 25.70 1.53 -11.63
C VAL A 424 25.70 2.35 -12.91
N ASP A 425 25.67 1.67 -14.06
CA ASP A 425 25.52 2.30 -15.37
C ASP A 425 24.05 2.61 -15.62
N ILE A 426 23.62 3.80 -15.20
CA ILE A 426 22.22 4.24 -15.29
C ILE A 426 21.68 4.27 -16.72
N SER A 427 22.56 4.36 -17.74
CA SER A 427 22.14 4.35 -19.14
C SER A 427 21.53 3.00 -19.58
N LYS A 428 21.87 1.92 -18.86
CA LYS A 428 21.42 0.55 -19.10
C LYS A 428 20.29 0.10 -18.17
N VAL A 429 19.90 0.96 -17.23
CA VAL A 429 18.74 0.69 -16.40
C VAL A 429 17.48 0.85 -17.26
N ASN A 430 16.52 -0.06 -17.10
CA ASN A 430 15.20 0.06 -17.73
C ASN A 430 14.49 1.32 -17.16
N TYR A 431 13.51 1.85 -17.90
CA TYR A 431 12.69 3.03 -17.55
C TYR A 431 13.47 4.29 -17.19
N SER A 432 14.09 4.38 -16.01
CA SER A 432 14.76 5.59 -15.53
C SER A 432 16.16 5.81 -16.11
N LYS A 433 16.46 7.06 -16.49
CA LYS A 433 17.78 7.46 -17.02
C LYS A 433 18.57 8.37 -16.08
N LYS A 434 18.09 8.51 -14.84
CA LYS A 434 18.74 9.17 -13.70
C LYS A 434 18.31 8.49 -12.40
N ALA A 435 19.16 8.54 -11.39
CA ALA A 435 18.76 8.18 -10.04
C ALA A 435 17.65 9.12 -9.56
N TRP A 436 16.61 8.56 -8.95
CA TRP A 436 15.45 9.33 -8.56
C TRP A 436 15.23 9.38 -7.03
N ALA A 437 15.86 8.50 -6.27
CA ALA A 437 15.83 8.54 -4.82
C ALA A 437 17.00 9.37 -4.26
N ALA A 438 16.74 10.27 -3.33
CA ALA A 438 17.78 10.98 -2.58
C ALA A 438 18.40 10.06 -1.51
N GLU A 439 17.56 9.25 -0.86
CA GLU A 439 17.93 8.25 0.14
C GLU A 439 17.34 6.88 -0.24
N PRO A 440 18.00 5.76 0.08
CA PRO A 440 17.56 4.43 -0.36
C PRO A 440 16.18 4.04 0.20
N MET A 441 15.78 4.60 1.34
CA MET A 441 14.46 4.39 1.92
C MET A 441 13.31 5.06 1.14
N GLN A 442 13.61 5.90 0.15
CA GLN A 442 12.62 6.44 -0.77
C GLN A 442 12.27 5.48 -1.92
N MET A 443 12.87 4.30 -1.95
CA MET A 443 12.50 3.23 -2.89
C MET A 443 11.80 2.10 -2.15
N ILE A 444 10.57 1.77 -2.57
CA ILE A 444 9.92 0.51 -2.22
C ILE A 444 10.46 -0.57 -3.15
N ALA A 445 11.23 -1.50 -2.58
CA ALA A 445 11.76 -2.65 -3.29
C ALA A 445 10.72 -3.77 -3.28
N TYR A 446 10.38 -4.31 -4.44
CA TYR A 446 9.39 -5.38 -4.55
C TYR A 446 9.66 -6.27 -5.77
N VAL A 447 9.09 -7.46 -5.76
CA VAL A 447 9.12 -8.41 -6.88
C VAL A 447 7.72 -8.75 -7.37
N SER A 448 6.72 -8.47 -6.54
CA SER A 448 5.30 -8.75 -6.78
C SER A 448 4.44 -7.76 -5.99
N CYS A 449 3.22 -7.52 -6.47
CA CYS A 449 2.17 -6.78 -5.78
C CYS A 449 0.79 -7.30 -6.25
N HIS A 450 -0.30 -6.64 -5.85
CA HIS A 450 -1.62 -7.02 -6.33
C HIS A 450 -1.80 -6.84 -7.84
N ASP A 451 -1.14 -5.86 -8.45
CA ASP A 451 -1.18 -5.60 -9.90
C ASP A 451 -0.35 -6.60 -10.72
N ASP A 452 -0.70 -6.75 -11.97
CA ASP A 452 -0.07 -7.64 -12.96
C ASP A 452 -0.08 -9.12 -12.54
N LEU A 453 0.77 -9.95 -13.16
CA LEU A 453 1.02 -11.31 -12.70
C LEU A 453 1.80 -11.29 -11.39
N CYS A 454 1.40 -12.11 -10.42
CA CYS A 454 2.24 -12.37 -9.26
C CYS A 454 3.54 -13.09 -9.66
N ILE A 455 4.54 -13.05 -8.78
CA ILE A 455 5.86 -13.62 -9.11
C ILE A 455 5.78 -15.11 -9.46
N THR A 456 4.98 -15.90 -8.75
CA THR A 456 4.81 -17.33 -9.04
C THR A 456 4.28 -17.57 -10.46
N ASP A 457 3.19 -16.88 -10.86
CA ASP A 457 2.63 -17.00 -12.21
C ASP A 457 3.63 -16.54 -13.27
N ARG A 458 4.31 -15.42 -13.03
CA ARG A 458 5.35 -14.91 -13.94
C ARG A 458 6.47 -15.91 -14.15
N LEU A 459 6.99 -16.50 -13.09
CA LEU A 459 8.06 -17.50 -13.18
C LEU A 459 7.60 -18.78 -13.87
N LEU A 460 6.39 -19.27 -13.59
CA LEU A 460 5.85 -20.45 -14.26
C LEU A 460 5.71 -20.25 -15.76
N ARG A 461 5.43 -19.02 -16.20
CA ARG A 461 5.22 -18.66 -17.60
C ARG A 461 6.54 -18.42 -18.35
N THR A 462 7.54 -17.81 -17.69
CA THR A 462 8.77 -17.33 -18.35
C THR A 462 9.99 -18.24 -18.14
N LYS A 463 9.97 -19.12 -17.15
CA LYS A 463 11.08 -20.06 -16.89
C LYS A 463 11.29 -21.06 -18.02
N GLY A 464 12.51 -21.56 -18.17
CA GLY A 464 12.80 -22.67 -19.08
C GLY A 464 12.13 -23.99 -18.62
N PRO A 465 11.97 -24.96 -19.53
CA PRO A 465 11.24 -26.20 -19.24
C PRO A 465 11.85 -27.04 -18.13
N ASN A 466 13.16 -26.92 -17.90
CA ASN A 466 13.90 -27.64 -16.86
C ASN A 466 14.26 -26.76 -15.65
N ASP A 467 13.78 -25.51 -15.62
CA ASP A 467 14.07 -24.60 -14.51
C ASP A 467 13.13 -24.87 -13.33
N ASP A 468 13.65 -24.70 -12.14
CA ASP A 468 12.89 -24.82 -10.89
C ASP A 468 12.38 -23.43 -10.45
N ALA A 469 11.07 -23.20 -10.59
CA ALA A 469 10.43 -21.94 -10.21
C ALA A 469 10.67 -21.59 -8.73
N LYS A 470 10.70 -22.58 -7.83
CA LYS A 470 10.98 -22.37 -6.40
C LYS A 470 12.38 -21.76 -6.20
N ARG A 471 13.40 -22.36 -6.82
CA ARG A 471 14.78 -21.86 -6.71
C ARG A 471 14.91 -20.42 -7.21
N ILE A 472 14.22 -20.11 -8.32
CA ILE A 472 14.23 -18.78 -8.92
C ILE A 472 13.51 -17.79 -7.99
N LEU A 473 12.38 -18.18 -7.40
CA LEU A 473 11.70 -17.36 -6.39
C LEU A 473 12.62 -17.04 -5.20
N LEU A 474 13.30 -18.06 -4.63
CA LEU A 474 14.23 -17.83 -3.52
C LEU A 474 15.38 -16.88 -3.88
N LEU A 475 15.82 -16.89 -5.15
CA LEU A 475 16.80 -15.91 -5.64
C LEU A 475 16.22 -14.49 -5.67
N CYS A 476 14.98 -14.32 -6.17
CA CYS A 476 14.30 -13.04 -6.19
C CYS A 476 14.09 -12.49 -4.77
N GLU A 477 13.63 -13.32 -3.85
CA GLU A 477 13.42 -12.95 -2.44
C GLU A 477 14.75 -12.58 -1.76
N THR A 478 15.85 -13.28 -2.07
CA THR A 478 17.16 -12.90 -1.54
C THR A 478 17.60 -11.53 -2.08
N ALA A 479 17.39 -11.25 -3.36
CA ALA A 479 17.69 -9.93 -3.92
C ALA A 479 16.85 -8.84 -3.24
N LEU A 480 15.55 -9.10 -3.00
CA LEU A 480 14.63 -8.19 -2.31
C LEU A 480 15.13 -7.85 -0.91
N PHE A 481 15.36 -8.86 -0.06
CA PHE A 481 15.69 -8.64 1.35
C PHE A 481 17.15 -8.21 1.58
N THR A 482 18.02 -8.29 0.57
CA THR A 482 19.39 -7.77 0.63
C THR A 482 19.58 -6.41 -0.07
N SER A 483 18.51 -5.86 -0.68
CA SER A 483 18.51 -4.50 -1.24
C SER A 483 18.49 -3.44 -0.13
N GLN A 484 18.95 -2.22 -0.45
CA GLN A 484 18.94 -1.08 0.47
C GLN A 484 17.59 -0.34 0.52
N GLY A 485 16.69 -0.62 -0.41
CA GLY A 485 15.31 -0.12 -0.41
C GLY A 485 14.46 -0.74 0.71
N VAL A 486 13.24 -0.24 0.87
CA VAL A 486 12.25 -0.79 1.82
C VAL A 486 11.60 -2.02 1.20
N PRO A 487 11.76 -3.22 1.76
CA PRO A 487 11.20 -4.44 1.19
C PRO A 487 9.69 -4.49 1.34
N PHE A 488 9.05 -4.87 0.25
CA PHE A 488 7.61 -5.03 0.12
C PHE A 488 7.32 -6.43 -0.41
N LEU A 489 6.59 -7.22 0.38
CA LEU A 489 6.21 -8.59 0.07
C LEU A 489 4.72 -8.63 -0.25
N TRP A 490 4.34 -9.22 -1.37
CA TRP A 490 2.95 -9.49 -1.66
C TRP A 490 2.47 -10.76 -0.96
N CYS A 491 1.28 -10.67 -0.41
CA CYS A 491 0.62 -11.72 0.36
C CYS A 491 0.55 -13.05 -0.39
N GLY A 492 1.30 -14.04 0.11
CA GLY A 492 1.37 -15.38 -0.44
C GLY A 492 2.62 -15.69 -1.28
N ASP A 493 3.49 -14.72 -1.59
CA ASP A 493 4.76 -15.01 -2.26
C ASP A 493 5.58 -16.00 -1.43
N GLU A 494 5.56 -15.86 -0.11
CA GLU A 494 6.24 -16.74 0.85
C GLU A 494 5.70 -18.19 0.89
N VAL A 495 4.60 -18.46 0.21
CA VAL A 495 4.00 -19.79 0.09
C VAL A 495 3.72 -20.16 -1.37
N MET A 496 4.37 -19.50 -2.31
CA MET A 496 4.19 -19.73 -3.76
C MET A 496 2.72 -19.65 -4.22
N ARG A 497 2.01 -18.63 -3.75
CA ARG A 497 0.64 -18.34 -4.23
C ARG A 497 0.68 -18.04 -5.72
N ASP A 498 -0.21 -18.65 -6.48
CA ASP A 498 -0.51 -18.28 -7.87
C ASP A 498 -1.93 -17.71 -7.99
N ARG A 499 -2.19 -16.96 -9.05
CA ARG A 499 -3.51 -16.47 -9.45
C ARG A 499 -3.95 -17.10 -10.76
N LYS A 500 -3.48 -18.33 -11.02
CA LYS A 500 -3.79 -19.13 -12.21
C LYS A 500 -3.46 -18.44 -13.55
N GLY A 501 -2.43 -17.58 -13.53
CA GLY A 501 -1.99 -16.81 -14.68
C GLY A 501 -2.94 -15.66 -15.09
N VAL A 502 -3.86 -15.25 -14.22
CA VAL A 502 -4.74 -14.09 -14.48
C VAL A 502 -3.96 -12.82 -14.22
N HIS A 503 -3.73 -12.04 -15.28
CA HIS A 503 -2.97 -10.80 -15.24
C HIS A 503 -3.65 -9.73 -14.36
N ASN A 504 -4.91 -9.42 -14.65
CA ASN A 504 -5.68 -8.41 -13.92
C ASN A 504 -6.89 -9.08 -13.25
N CYS A 505 -6.78 -9.36 -11.95
CA CYS A 505 -7.76 -10.14 -11.21
C CYS A 505 -8.65 -9.31 -10.26
N TYR A 506 -8.73 -7.98 -10.46
CA TYR A 506 -9.41 -7.04 -9.54
C TYR A 506 -10.87 -7.38 -9.22
N GLU A 507 -11.56 -8.12 -10.10
CA GLU A 507 -12.94 -8.59 -9.89
C GLU A 507 -13.09 -10.12 -10.11
N SER A 508 -11.96 -10.84 -10.15
CA SER A 508 -11.96 -12.30 -10.29
C SER A 508 -12.51 -12.98 -9.03
N PRO A 509 -13.07 -14.19 -9.14
CA PRO A 509 -13.64 -14.88 -7.98
C PRO A 509 -12.58 -15.33 -6.98
N ASP A 510 -13.02 -15.69 -5.77
CA ASP A 510 -12.18 -16.23 -4.68
C ASP A 510 -11.29 -17.38 -5.14
N SER A 511 -11.75 -18.21 -6.08
CA SER A 511 -10.97 -19.31 -6.63
C SER A 511 -9.69 -18.90 -7.38
N VAL A 512 -9.56 -17.61 -7.73
CA VAL A 512 -8.36 -16.99 -8.30
C VAL A 512 -7.61 -16.21 -7.21
N ASN A 513 -8.36 -15.46 -6.39
CA ASN A 513 -7.78 -14.47 -5.49
C ASN A 513 -7.46 -14.97 -4.08
N ALA A 514 -8.13 -16.02 -3.57
CA ALA A 514 -7.86 -16.51 -2.22
C ALA A 514 -6.42 -17.05 -2.07
N ILE A 515 -5.79 -16.80 -0.91
CA ILE A 515 -4.57 -17.51 -0.54
C ILE A 515 -4.95 -18.97 -0.25
N PRO A 516 -4.39 -19.94 -0.97
CA PRO A 516 -4.60 -21.34 -0.63
C PRO A 516 -3.72 -21.72 0.56
N TRP A 517 -4.25 -21.69 1.78
CA TRP A 517 -3.46 -21.96 2.99
C TRP A 517 -2.82 -23.35 3.06
N ILE A 518 -3.29 -24.29 2.24
CA ILE A 518 -2.58 -25.57 2.02
C ILE A 518 -1.19 -25.37 1.41
N ASN A 519 -0.95 -24.26 0.73
CA ASN A 519 0.35 -23.94 0.15
C ASN A 519 1.41 -23.74 1.22
N LYS A 520 1.07 -23.22 2.42
CA LYS A 520 2.03 -23.14 3.53
C LYS A 520 2.56 -24.53 3.92
N THR A 521 1.73 -25.57 3.82
CA THR A 521 2.18 -26.96 4.05
C THR A 521 3.05 -27.48 2.91
N LYS A 522 2.65 -27.22 1.66
CA LYS A 522 3.36 -27.71 0.47
C LYS A 522 4.72 -27.02 0.26
N HIS A 523 4.81 -25.76 0.64
CA HIS A 523 5.95 -24.88 0.43
C HIS A 523 6.50 -24.31 1.74
N LYS A 524 6.45 -25.11 2.80
CA LYS A 524 6.97 -24.72 4.13
C LYS A 524 8.43 -24.30 4.08
N ASP A 525 9.21 -24.93 3.23
CA ASP A 525 10.61 -24.59 2.99
C ASP A 525 10.79 -23.19 2.39
N VAL A 526 9.88 -22.73 1.51
CA VAL A 526 9.86 -21.36 0.99
C VAL A 526 9.49 -20.38 2.09
N PHE A 527 8.43 -20.69 2.86
CA PHE A 527 8.04 -19.87 4.02
C PHE A 527 9.18 -19.71 5.03
N ASP A 528 9.83 -20.81 5.41
CA ASP A 528 10.94 -20.79 6.35
C ASP A 528 12.14 -19.98 5.82
N TYR A 529 12.37 -20.03 4.50
CA TYR A 529 13.42 -19.26 3.84
C TYR A 529 13.14 -17.76 3.88
N VAL A 530 11.94 -17.33 3.47
CA VAL A 530 11.53 -15.91 3.47
C VAL A 530 11.52 -15.36 4.90
N LYS A 531 10.94 -16.10 5.85
CA LYS A 531 11.01 -15.79 7.29
C LYS A 531 12.46 -15.60 7.77
N GLY A 532 13.35 -16.48 7.33
CA GLY A 532 14.77 -16.40 7.64
C GLY A 532 15.45 -15.16 7.04
N LEU A 533 15.11 -14.76 5.81
CA LEU A 533 15.60 -13.52 5.17
C LEU A 533 15.13 -12.28 5.91
N ILE A 534 13.88 -12.24 6.34
CA ILE A 534 13.33 -11.15 7.16
C ILE A 534 14.10 -11.04 8.48
N ALA A 535 14.30 -12.17 9.16
CA ALA A 535 15.06 -12.21 10.41
C ALA A 535 16.53 -11.76 10.20
N LEU A 536 17.17 -12.20 9.12
CA LEU A 536 18.52 -11.81 8.75
C LEU A 536 18.62 -10.29 8.49
N ARG A 537 17.71 -9.73 7.69
CA ARG A 537 17.69 -8.28 7.44
C ARG A 537 17.48 -7.47 8.72
N LYS A 538 16.62 -7.93 9.63
CA LYS A 538 16.39 -7.27 10.93
C LYS A 538 17.61 -7.34 11.84
N ALA A 539 18.36 -8.43 11.81
CA ALA A 539 19.56 -8.62 12.61
C ALA A 539 20.77 -7.82 12.09
N HIS A 540 20.83 -7.56 10.77
CA HIS A 540 22.00 -6.99 10.11
C HIS A 540 21.72 -5.60 9.52
N PRO A 541 22.13 -4.50 10.20
CA PRO A 541 21.95 -3.12 9.70
C PRO A 541 22.63 -2.86 8.36
N ALA A 542 23.64 -3.63 7.97
CA ALA A 542 24.30 -3.55 6.66
C ALA A 542 23.33 -3.69 5.48
N PHE A 543 22.21 -4.39 5.63
CA PHE A 543 21.19 -4.53 4.58
C PHE A 543 20.15 -3.37 4.56
N ARG A 544 20.26 -2.41 5.48
CA ARG A 544 19.30 -1.32 5.65
C ARG A 544 19.97 -0.04 6.16
N MET A 545 21.00 0.39 5.47
CA MET A 545 21.84 1.53 5.88
C MET A 545 21.09 2.87 5.96
N GLY A 546 20.01 3.03 5.20
CA GLY A 546 19.10 4.17 5.29
C GLY A 546 19.64 5.51 4.76
N LYS A 547 20.94 5.60 4.47
CA LYS A 547 21.61 6.80 3.97
C LYS A 547 22.41 6.52 2.70
N ALA A 548 22.19 7.37 1.69
CA ALA A 548 22.84 7.22 0.38
C ALA A 548 24.38 7.32 0.48
N GLU A 549 24.88 8.17 1.38
CA GLU A 549 26.32 8.29 1.62
C GLU A 549 26.91 7.01 2.22
N LEU A 550 26.20 6.35 3.15
CA LEU A 550 26.65 5.08 3.74
C LEU A 550 26.65 3.96 2.70
N VAL A 551 25.62 3.91 1.84
CA VAL A 551 25.56 2.92 0.75
C VAL A 551 26.71 3.12 -0.22
N ARG A 552 26.97 4.36 -0.69
CA ARG A 552 28.09 4.65 -1.60
C ARG A 552 29.46 4.37 -1.02
N ALA A 553 29.61 4.53 0.29
CA ALA A 553 30.89 4.32 0.97
C ALA A 553 31.18 2.85 1.31
N ASN A 554 30.14 2.02 1.49
CA ASN A 554 30.26 0.70 2.10
C ASN A 554 29.69 -0.45 1.28
N LEU A 555 29.06 -0.18 0.11
CA LEU A 555 28.59 -1.22 -0.80
C LEU A 555 29.33 -1.11 -2.13
N ASP A 556 30.02 -2.18 -2.52
CA ASP A 556 30.76 -2.27 -3.77
C ASP A 556 30.31 -3.46 -4.62
N PHE A 557 30.02 -3.27 -5.90
CA PHE A 557 29.77 -4.38 -6.80
C PHE A 557 31.09 -5.06 -7.20
N LEU A 558 31.13 -6.37 -7.03
CA LEU A 558 32.29 -7.18 -7.36
C LEU A 558 32.35 -7.49 -8.86
N PRO A 559 33.54 -7.53 -9.46
CA PRO A 559 33.68 -7.93 -10.84
C PRO A 559 33.17 -9.35 -11.06
N THR A 560 32.24 -9.51 -11.98
CA THR A 560 31.87 -10.79 -12.58
C THR A 560 32.73 -11.01 -13.83
N GLY A 561 33.14 -12.26 -14.12
CA GLY A 561 34.03 -12.50 -15.26
C GLY A 561 33.43 -11.96 -16.57
N LYS A 562 34.28 -11.50 -17.52
CA LYS A 562 33.90 -10.85 -18.81
C LYS A 562 32.87 -11.64 -19.65
N ARG A 563 32.60 -12.90 -19.35
CA ARG A 563 31.63 -13.78 -19.99
C ARG A 563 30.53 -14.26 -19.04
N GLN A 564 30.43 -13.67 -17.85
CA GLN A 564 29.40 -14.04 -16.88
C GLN A 564 28.28 -13.00 -16.92
N HIS A 565 27.31 -13.23 -17.78
CA HIS A 565 26.02 -12.56 -17.74
C HIS A 565 25.14 -13.17 -16.64
N ASN A 566 24.08 -12.50 -16.25
CA ASN A 566 23.09 -12.96 -15.26
C ASN A 566 23.72 -13.27 -13.90
N VAL A 567 24.70 -12.48 -13.49
CA VAL A 567 25.31 -12.52 -12.15
C VAL A 567 25.40 -11.11 -11.61
N VAL A 568 24.88 -10.90 -10.41
CA VAL A 568 25.11 -9.69 -9.62
C VAL A 568 25.78 -10.13 -8.33
N ALA A 569 26.95 -9.55 -8.04
CA ALA A 569 27.69 -9.81 -6.82
C ALA A 569 28.10 -8.49 -6.17
N PHE A 570 27.91 -8.37 -4.88
CA PHE A 570 28.30 -7.17 -4.15
C PHE A 570 28.84 -7.50 -2.76
N HIS A 571 29.67 -6.61 -2.28
CA HIS A 571 30.30 -6.60 -0.99
C HIS A 571 29.75 -5.48 -0.14
N ILE A 572 29.55 -5.70 1.15
CA ILE A 572 29.21 -4.66 2.12
C ILE A 572 30.23 -4.69 3.26
N ASN A 573 30.82 -3.54 3.56
CA ASN A 573 31.65 -3.34 4.74
C ASN A 573 30.75 -3.17 5.98
N GLY A 574 30.35 -4.30 6.57
CA GLY A 574 29.44 -4.32 7.70
C GLY A 574 30.03 -3.67 8.95
N LYS A 575 31.34 -3.79 9.17
CA LYS A 575 32.02 -3.16 10.31
C LYS A 575 31.85 -1.65 10.33
N ALA A 576 31.92 -1.01 9.16
CA ALA A 576 31.81 0.44 9.04
C ALA A 576 30.39 0.96 9.36
N VAL A 577 29.38 0.10 9.33
CA VAL A 577 27.98 0.44 9.63
C VAL A 577 27.49 -0.19 10.94
N GLY A 578 28.41 -0.71 11.76
CA GLY A 578 28.11 -1.26 13.07
C GLY A 578 27.43 -2.64 13.06
N ASP A 579 27.59 -3.39 11.96
CA ASP A 579 27.05 -4.74 11.86
C ASP A 579 27.94 -5.75 12.61
N SER A 580 27.30 -6.80 13.13
CA SER A 580 28.02 -7.93 13.76
C SER A 580 28.78 -8.79 12.75
N TRP A 581 28.38 -8.75 11.47
CA TRP A 581 29.12 -9.32 10.36
C TRP A 581 30.02 -8.24 9.78
N GLU A 582 31.33 -8.35 10.02
CA GLU A 582 32.28 -7.31 9.61
C GLU A 582 32.41 -7.17 8.09
N ASP A 583 32.22 -8.27 7.36
CA ASP A 583 32.47 -8.37 5.92
C ASP A 583 31.39 -9.27 5.28
N ILE A 584 30.55 -8.72 4.42
CA ILE A 584 29.39 -9.41 3.85
C ILE A 584 29.52 -9.45 2.32
N ILE A 585 29.23 -10.60 1.72
CA ILE A 585 29.14 -10.75 0.27
C ILE A 585 27.83 -11.40 -0.10
N VAL A 586 27.12 -10.78 -1.04
CA VAL A 586 25.92 -11.35 -1.66
C VAL A 586 26.20 -11.65 -3.12
N ILE A 587 25.81 -12.83 -3.59
CA ILE A 587 25.96 -13.25 -4.99
C ILE A 587 24.65 -13.81 -5.48
N LEU A 588 24.12 -13.22 -6.54
CA LEU A 588 22.92 -13.66 -7.24
C LEU A 588 23.37 -14.31 -8.56
N ASN A 589 23.17 -15.62 -8.72
CA ASN A 589 23.49 -16.36 -9.93
C ASN A 589 22.19 -16.85 -10.59
N ALA A 590 21.72 -16.16 -11.58
CA ALA A 590 20.52 -16.53 -12.35
C ALA A 590 20.82 -17.49 -13.52
N ASN A 591 22.09 -17.91 -13.70
CA ASN A 591 22.44 -18.87 -14.75
C ASN A 591 21.95 -20.28 -14.42
N ARG A 592 21.61 -21.05 -15.46
CA ARG A 592 21.26 -22.49 -15.37
C ARG A 592 22.45 -23.40 -15.05
N LYS A 593 23.63 -22.84 -14.83
CA LYS A 593 24.85 -23.54 -14.46
C LYS A 593 25.51 -22.89 -13.27
N ALA A 594 26.20 -23.71 -12.49
CA ALA A 594 27.05 -23.18 -11.45
C ALA A 594 28.18 -22.31 -12.05
N ILE A 595 28.49 -21.21 -11.36
CA ILE A 595 29.57 -20.29 -11.74
C ILE A 595 30.69 -20.33 -10.70
N ARG A 596 31.85 -19.76 -11.05
CA ARG A 596 32.93 -19.53 -10.10
C ARG A 596 33.12 -18.02 -9.91
N GLN A 597 32.92 -17.57 -8.68
CA GLN A 597 33.11 -16.17 -8.27
C GLN A 597 34.42 -16.04 -7.49
N LEU A 598 35.21 -15.00 -7.85
CA LEU A 598 36.39 -14.60 -7.09
C LEU A 598 35.95 -13.66 -5.96
N LEU A 599 36.33 -13.98 -4.74
CA LEU A 599 36.09 -13.19 -3.53
C LEU A 599 37.31 -12.29 -3.22
N PRO A 600 37.11 -11.14 -2.56
CA PRO A 600 38.20 -10.27 -2.13
C PRO A 600 39.23 -10.98 -1.22
N SER A 601 38.75 -11.85 -0.35
CA SER A 601 39.57 -12.61 0.61
C SER A 601 39.07 -14.06 0.75
N SER A 602 39.69 -14.85 1.61
CA SER A 602 39.23 -16.19 2.01
C SER A 602 38.66 -16.16 3.43
N GLY A 603 38.09 -17.28 3.88
CA GLY A 603 37.64 -17.46 5.26
C GLY A 603 36.21 -17.03 5.54
N TYR A 604 35.38 -16.91 4.51
CA TYR A 604 33.94 -16.64 4.67
C TYR A 604 33.17 -17.86 5.11
N THR A 605 32.07 -17.61 5.82
CA THR A 605 31.04 -18.60 6.16
C THR A 605 29.76 -18.23 5.38
N ALA A 606 29.07 -19.21 4.81
CA ALA A 606 27.80 -19.00 4.14
C ALA A 606 26.67 -19.06 5.17
N ALA A 607 25.84 -18.02 5.19
CA ALA A 607 24.56 -17.96 5.89
C ALA A 607 23.42 -18.45 4.97
N VAL A 608 23.51 -18.14 3.66
CA VAL A 608 22.59 -18.63 2.63
C VAL A 608 23.42 -19.37 1.58
N TYR A 609 23.00 -20.58 1.24
CA TYR A 609 23.67 -21.43 0.26
C TYR A 609 22.69 -22.42 -0.37
N ASP A 610 22.62 -22.46 -1.69
CA ASP A 610 21.88 -23.47 -2.48
C ASP A 610 20.41 -23.63 -2.08
N GLY A 611 19.71 -22.52 -1.92
CA GLY A 611 18.29 -22.49 -1.52
C GLY A 611 18.02 -22.78 -0.04
N MET A 612 19.07 -22.83 0.78
CA MET A 612 18.98 -23.01 2.23
C MET A 612 19.46 -21.76 2.96
N ILE A 613 18.81 -21.44 4.07
CA ILE A 613 19.16 -20.34 4.96
C ILE A 613 19.66 -20.86 6.31
N ASN A 614 20.44 -20.05 7.04
CA ASN A 614 21.03 -20.40 8.34
C ASN A 614 21.97 -21.61 8.29
N VAL A 615 22.71 -21.79 7.18
CA VAL A 615 23.51 -23.01 6.96
C VAL A 615 24.85 -23.04 7.69
N SER A 616 25.44 -21.90 8.06
CA SER A 616 26.74 -21.78 8.75
C SER A 616 27.87 -22.60 8.08
N LYS A 617 27.92 -22.59 6.74
CA LYS A 617 28.84 -23.42 5.96
C LYS A 617 30.17 -22.70 5.69
N PRO A 618 31.33 -23.18 6.21
CA PRO A 618 32.63 -22.60 5.89
C PRO A 618 32.97 -22.74 4.39
N MET A 619 33.40 -21.65 3.76
CA MET A 619 33.78 -21.62 2.35
C MET A 619 35.33 -21.71 2.22
N LYS A 620 35.79 -22.60 1.35
CA LYS A 620 37.24 -22.82 1.15
C LYS A 620 37.81 -21.95 0.05
N GLY A 621 38.85 -21.18 0.36
CA GLY A 621 39.60 -20.38 -0.59
C GLY A 621 38.90 -19.09 -1.05
N LYS A 622 39.51 -18.41 -2.03
CA LYS A 622 38.99 -17.15 -2.61
C LYS A 622 38.08 -17.39 -3.83
N ARG A 623 38.20 -18.53 -4.48
CA ARG A 623 37.39 -18.84 -5.67
C ARG A 623 36.37 -19.91 -5.33
N ILE A 624 35.13 -19.49 -5.20
CA ILE A 624 34.02 -20.34 -4.76
C ILE A 624 33.09 -20.72 -5.89
N SER A 625 32.43 -21.87 -5.76
CA SER A 625 31.34 -22.27 -6.65
C SER A 625 30.01 -21.72 -6.12
N VAL A 626 29.25 -21.06 -6.97
CA VAL A 626 27.88 -20.59 -6.71
C VAL A 626 26.94 -21.49 -7.50
N PRO A 627 26.01 -22.20 -6.87
CA PRO A 627 25.10 -23.09 -7.57
C PRO A 627 24.25 -22.37 -8.62
N ALA A 628 23.67 -23.12 -9.57
CA ALA A 628 22.77 -22.62 -10.59
C ALA A 628 21.50 -22.05 -9.96
N GLN A 629 20.95 -20.98 -10.53
CA GLN A 629 19.68 -20.36 -10.14
C GLN A 629 19.55 -20.24 -8.62
N SER A 630 20.55 -19.61 -8.00
CA SER A 630 20.60 -19.49 -6.54
C SER A 630 21.28 -18.21 -6.07
N ALA A 631 20.99 -17.83 -4.85
CA ALA A 631 21.66 -16.78 -4.14
C ALA A 631 22.64 -17.33 -3.08
N LEU A 632 23.63 -16.53 -2.75
CA LEU A 632 24.61 -16.82 -1.73
C LEU A 632 24.80 -15.59 -0.84
N ILE A 633 24.75 -15.77 0.48
CA ILE A 633 25.13 -14.73 1.45
C ILE A 633 26.27 -15.27 2.28
N LEU A 634 27.38 -14.56 2.25
CA LEU A 634 28.62 -14.90 2.95
C LEU A 634 28.96 -13.81 3.96
N TYR A 635 29.59 -14.21 5.07
CA TYR A 635 29.99 -13.27 6.11
C TYR A 635 31.29 -13.67 6.81
N LYS A 636 31.88 -12.70 7.49
CA LYS A 636 32.94 -12.85 8.48
C LYS A 636 32.61 -12.12 9.76
#